data_48083252f1eae6bffafe115b13825980
#
_entry.id   48083252f1eae6bffafe115b13825980
#
_cell.length_a   1.000
_cell.length_b   1.000
_cell.length_c   1.000
_cell.angle_alpha   90.00
_cell.angle_beta   90.00
_cell.angle_gamma   90.00
#
_symmetry.space_group_name_H-M   'P 1'
#
loop_
_entity.id
_entity.type
_entity.pdbx_description
1 polymer ?
#
loop_
_entity_poly.entity_id
_entity_poly.type
_entity_poly.pdbx_seq_one_letter_code
_entity_poly.pdbx_strand_id
1 'polypeptide(L)'
;MMIHDAAICESKNIGKGTNVWAFAHVLPGAVIGGDCNICDHVFIENDVVVGNRVTIKSGVQLWDGLRIGDDVFIGPNSTFTNDKNPRSKQRLEKFLETIVHEGA
;
A
#
# COMPACT_ATOMS: atom_id res chain seq x y z
N MET A 1 6.01 -0.61 -16.33
CA MET A 1 5.93 -1.32 -15.04
C MET A 1 7.16 -2.16 -14.84
N MET A 2 7.73 -2.12 -13.66
CA MET A 2 8.89 -2.94 -13.32
C MET A 2 8.60 -3.71 -12.04
N ILE A 3 8.80 -5.01 -12.05
CA ILE A 3 8.75 -5.86 -10.86
C ILE A 3 10.13 -6.45 -10.69
N HIS A 4 10.81 -6.11 -9.60
CA HIS A 4 12.14 -6.59 -9.33
C HIS A 4 12.14 -8.11 -9.19
N ASP A 5 13.21 -8.76 -9.67
CA ASP A 5 13.31 -10.23 -9.66
C ASP A 5 13.19 -10.81 -8.24
N ALA A 6 13.63 -10.08 -7.23
CA ALA A 6 13.54 -10.52 -5.84
C ALA A 6 12.22 -10.17 -5.18
N ALA A 7 11.30 -9.51 -5.87
CA ALA A 7 9.97 -9.23 -5.33
C ALA A 7 9.04 -10.41 -5.54
N ILE A 8 8.08 -10.57 -4.63
CA ILE A 8 7.01 -11.56 -4.78
C ILE A 8 5.72 -10.78 -5.04
N CYS A 9 5.43 -10.52 -6.30
CA CYS A 9 4.22 -9.81 -6.69
C CYS A 9 3.23 -10.80 -7.27
N GLU A 10 2.25 -11.18 -6.46
CA GLU A 10 1.24 -12.16 -6.85
C GLU A 10 0.01 -11.51 -7.46
N SER A 11 -0.14 -10.20 -7.29
CA SER A 11 -1.27 -9.46 -7.86
C SER A 11 -1.05 -9.21 -9.35
N LYS A 12 -2.13 -9.32 -10.12
CA LYS A 12 -2.17 -8.93 -11.52
C LYS A 12 -2.82 -7.57 -11.73
N ASN A 13 -3.30 -6.96 -10.66
CA ASN A 13 -3.98 -5.68 -10.71
C ASN A 13 -3.02 -4.55 -10.34
N ILE A 14 -1.96 -4.44 -11.13
CA ILE A 14 -0.92 -3.41 -10.97
C ILE A 14 -1.00 -2.48 -12.17
N GLY A 15 -1.18 -1.20 -11.92
CA GLY A 15 -1.30 -0.22 -12.97
C GLY A 15 0.00 0.07 -13.72
N LYS A 16 -0.14 0.70 -14.87
CA LYS A 16 0.98 1.06 -15.73
C LYS A 16 1.95 1.98 -15.01
N GLY A 17 3.24 1.78 -15.22
CA GLY A 17 4.28 2.65 -14.68
C GLY A 17 4.64 2.38 -13.23
N THR A 18 3.93 1.48 -12.57
CA THR A 18 4.22 1.14 -11.17
C THR A 18 5.47 0.27 -11.10
N ASN A 19 6.35 0.59 -10.15
CA ASN A 19 7.54 -0.18 -9.87
C ASN A 19 7.42 -0.89 -8.52
N VAL A 20 7.73 -2.18 -8.51
CA VAL A 20 7.76 -2.99 -7.30
C VAL A 20 9.21 -3.43 -7.07
N TRP A 21 9.79 -2.98 -5.98
CA TRP A 21 11.21 -3.16 -5.71
C TRP A 21 11.52 -4.44 -4.96
N ALA A 22 12.79 -4.68 -4.67
CA ALA A 22 13.28 -5.93 -4.11
C ALA A 22 12.61 -6.30 -2.78
N PHE A 23 12.31 -7.56 -2.61
CA PHE A 23 11.75 -8.13 -1.37
C PHE A 23 10.38 -7.59 -0.97
N ALA A 24 9.73 -6.84 -1.83
CA ALA A 24 8.33 -6.48 -1.62
C ALA A 24 7.45 -7.71 -1.85
N HIS A 25 6.38 -7.84 -1.08
CA HIS A 25 5.44 -8.95 -1.23
C HIS A 25 4.03 -8.38 -1.36
N VAL A 26 3.46 -8.55 -2.54
CA VAL A 26 2.10 -8.07 -2.85
C VAL A 26 1.21 -9.29 -3.06
N LEU A 27 0.17 -9.42 -2.24
CA LEU A 27 -0.73 -10.57 -2.29
C LEU A 27 -1.68 -10.49 -3.49
N PRO A 28 -2.26 -11.63 -3.91
CA PRO A 28 -2.99 -11.69 -5.19
C PRO A 28 -4.19 -10.76 -5.32
N GLY A 29 -4.87 -10.46 -4.22
CA GLY A 29 -6.07 -9.63 -4.25
C GLY A 29 -5.82 -8.13 -4.23
N ALA A 30 -4.60 -7.69 -3.99
CA ALA A 30 -4.29 -6.27 -3.90
C ALA A 30 -4.49 -5.56 -5.24
N VAL A 31 -5.00 -4.33 -5.18
CA VAL A 31 -5.17 -3.49 -6.37
C VAL A 31 -4.28 -2.27 -6.21
N ILE A 32 -3.38 -2.06 -7.15
CA ILE A 32 -2.44 -0.94 -7.11
C ILE A 32 -2.57 -0.15 -8.41
N GLY A 33 -2.73 1.15 -8.26
CA GLY A 33 -2.89 2.03 -9.40
C GLY A 33 -1.61 2.21 -10.21
N GLY A 34 -1.60 3.20 -11.09
CA GLY A 34 -0.49 3.50 -11.98
C GLY A 34 0.52 4.43 -11.35
N ASP A 35 1.73 4.39 -11.87
CA ASP A 35 2.83 5.28 -11.51
C ASP A 35 3.15 5.30 -10.01
N CYS A 36 2.95 4.16 -9.35
CA CYS A 36 3.27 3.98 -7.95
C CYS A 36 4.71 3.49 -7.79
N ASN A 37 5.25 3.69 -6.59
CA ASN A 37 6.57 3.23 -6.24
C ASN A 37 6.46 2.43 -4.95
N ILE A 38 6.53 1.11 -5.07
CA ILE A 38 6.44 0.18 -3.95
C ILE A 38 7.87 -0.24 -3.60
N CYS A 39 8.39 0.33 -2.53
CA CYS A 39 9.81 0.18 -2.20
C CYS A 39 10.12 -1.16 -1.55
N ASP A 40 11.39 -1.34 -1.19
CA ASP A 40 11.88 -2.62 -0.66
C ASP A 40 11.16 -3.04 0.62
N HIS A 41 10.92 -4.33 0.77
CA HIS A 41 10.33 -4.93 1.97
C HIS A 41 8.93 -4.43 2.33
N VAL A 42 8.19 -3.88 1.38
CA VAL A 42 6.79 -3.51 1.59
C VAL A 42 5.93 -4.76 1.52
N PHE A 43 4.98 -4.91 2.44
CA PHE A 43 4.03 -6.00 2.43
C PHE A 43 2.61 -5.45 2.24
N ILE A 44 1.88 -5.99 1.25
CA ILE A 44 0.54 -5.54 0.92
C ILE A 44 -0.41 -6.73 0.90
N GLU A 45 -1.42 -6.70 1.77
CA GLU A 45 -2.40 -7.78 1.87
C GLU A 45 -3.44 -7.73 0.75
N ASN A 46 -4.31 -8.75 0.72
CA ASN A 46 -5.26 -8.96 -0.37
C ASN A 46 -6.31 -7.86 -0.51
N ASP A 47 -6.87 -7.40 0.61
CA ASP A 47 -7.94 -6.40 0.57
C ASP A 47 -7.38 -4.99 0.75
N VAL A 48 -6.44 -4.65 -0.10
CA VAL A 48 -5.82 -3.32 -0.11
C VAL A 48 -5.99 -2.70 -1.48
N VAL A 49 -6.42 -1.45 -1.51
CA VAL A 49 -6.52 -0.69 -2.75
C VAL A 49 -5.65 0.55 -2.63
N VAL A 50 -4.74 0.69 -3.56
CA VAL A 50 -3.82 1.83 -3.64
C VAL A 50 -4.11 2.60 -4.92
N GLY A 51 -4.27 3.90 -4.78
CA GLY A 51 -4.54 4.77 -5.91
C GLY A 51 -3.33 4.98 -6.81
N ASN A 52 -3.37 6.05 -7.59
CA ASN A 52 -2.31 6.36 -8.55
C ASN A 52 -1.26 7.26 -7.91
N ARG A 53 -0.04 7.18 -8.42
CA ARG A 53 1.09 8.06 -8.02
C ARG A 53 1.35 8.03 -6.51
N VAL A 54 1.25 6.85 -5.93
CA VAL A 54 1.50 6.63 -4.50
C VAL A 54 2.92 6.12 -4.33
N THR A 55 3.62 6.67 -3.36
CA THR A 55 4.94 6.17 -2.96
C THR A 55 4.84 5.54 -1.59
N ILE A 56 5.19 4.27 -1.51
CA ILE A 56 5.24 3.53 -0.24
C ILE A 56 6.69 3.17 0.01
N LYS A 57 7.27 3.80 1.02
CA LYS A 57 8.70 3.63 1.33
C LYS A 57 8.95 2.30 2.03
N SER A 58 10.21 1.98 2.20
CA SER A 58 10.67 0.66 2.65
C SER A 58 10.11 0.26 4.01
N GLY A 59 9.79 -1.01 4.16
CA GLY A 59 9.38 -1.61 5.42
C GLY A 59 7.93 -1.36 5.84
N VAL A 60 7.14 -0.72 4.99
CA VAL A 60 5.73 -0.44 5.29
C VAL A 60 4.89 -1.69 5.07
N GLN A 61 3.93 -1.92 5.96
CA GLN A 61 2.99 -3.02 5.85
C GLN A 61 1.58 -2.48 5.71
N LEU A 62 0.88 -2.89 4.66
CA LEU A 62 -0.49 -2.48 4.39
C LEU A 62 -1.43 -3.67 4.62
N TRP A 63 -2.26 -3.56 5.64
CA TRP A 63 -3.14 -4.64 6.08
C TRP A 63 -4.49 -4.59 5.36
N ASP A 64 -5.21 -5.70 5.39
CA ASP A 64 -6.55 -5.80 4.80
C ASP A 64 -7.47 -4.66 5.26
N GLY A 65 -8.21 -4.12 4.33
CA GLY A 65 -9.17 -3.05 4.57
C GLY A 65 -8.65 -1.66 4.27
N LEU A 66 -7.34 -1.51 4.01
CA LEU A 66 -6.76 -0.20 3.71
C LEU A 66 -7.15 0.30 2.32
N ARG A 67 -7.45 1.57 2.25
CA ARG A 67 -7.74 2.26 0.98
C ARG A 67 -6.90 3.54 0.94
N ILE A 68 -5.98 3.59 0.01
CA ILE A 68 -5.04 4.71 -0.13
C ILE A 68 -5.37 5.46 -1.40
N GLY A 69 -5.64 6.76 -1.25
CA GLY A 69 -5.97 7.61 -2.37
C GLY A 69 -4.78 7.95 -3.25
N ASP A 70 -5.02 8.79 -4.25
CA ASP A 70 -3.97 9.20 -5.18
C ASP A 70 -2.98 10.16 -4.51
N ASP A 71 -1.76 10.17 -5.02
CA ASP A 71 -0.72 11.14 -4.66
C ASP A 71 -0.34 11.13 -3.18
N VAL A 72 -0.45 9.96 -2.53
CA VAL A 72 -0.10 9.79 -1.13
C VAL A 72 1.36 9.33 -1.01
N PHE A 73 2.06 9.87 -0.03
CA PHE A 73 3.40 9.43 0.33
C PHE A 73 3.37 8.80 1.72
N ILE A 74 3.83 7.56 1.83
CA ILE A 74 3.91 6.85 3.11
C ILE A 74 5.38 6.66 3.45
N GLY A 75 5.81 7.27 4.56
CA GLY A 75 7.20 7.24 4.98
C GLY A 75 7.69 5.85 5.37
N PRO A 76 9.01 5.65 5.45
CA PRO A 76 9.58 4.33 5.72
C PRO A 76 9.20 3.82 7.10
N ASN A 77 8.97 2.52 7.17
CA ASN A 77 8.63 1.80 8.40
C ASN A 77 7.38 2.32 9.12
N SER A 78 6.52 3.04 8.41
CA SER A 78 5.22 3.44 8.95
C SER A 78 4.39 2.20 9.23
N THR A 79 3.64 2.23 10.34
CA THR A 79 2.85 1.08 10.77
C THR A 79 1.38 1.44 10.83
N PHE A 80 0.56 0.61 10.21
CA PHE A 80 -0.88 0.68 10.33
C PHE A 80 -1.33 -0.46 11.22
N THR A 81 -2.11 -0.17 12.26
CA THR A 81 -2.62 -1.21 13.14
C THR A 81 -3.96 -1.73 12.65
N ASN A 82 -4.08 -3.05 12.61
CA ASN A 82 -5.34 -3.70 12.32
C ASN A 82 -5.98 -4.09 13.65
N ASP A 83 -6.60 -3.12 14.31
CA ASP A 83 -7.20 -3.30 15.62
C ASP A 83 -8.63 -3.82 15.48
N LYS A 84 -8.92 -4.92 16.18
CA LYS A 84 -10.24 -5.55 16.13
C LYS A 84 -11.26 -4.92 17.07
N ASN A 85 -10.86 -3.96 17.87
CA ASN A 85 -11.75 -3.22 18.75
C ASN A 85 -12.60 -2.25 17.91
N PRO A 86 -13.93 -2.31 17.95
CA PRO A 86 -14.77 -1.44 17.11
C PRO A 86 -14.48 0.04 17.25
N ARG A 87 -14.18 0.50 18.45
CA ARG A 87 -13.86 1.92 18.68
C ARG A 87 -12.53 2.29 17.99
N SER A 88 -11.54 1.46 18.20
CA SER A 88 -10.23 1.67 17.59
C SER A 88 -10.34 1.60 16.08
N LYS A 89 -11.17 0.69 15.58
CA LYS A 89 -11.40 0.56 14.15
C LYS A 89 -12.00 1.82 13.56
N GLN A 90 -12.95 2.43 14.23
CA GLN A 90 -13.52 3.70 13.78
C GLN A 90 -12.49 4.82 13.77
N ARG A 91 -11.67 4.87 14.81
CA ARG A 91 -10.59 5.83 14.89
C ARG A 91 -9.56 5.61 13.78
N LEU A 92 -9.27 4.36 13.52
CA LEU A 92 -8.35 3.99 12.47
C LEU A 92 -8.87 4.44 11.10
N GLU A 93 -10.14 4.24 10.84
CA GLU A 93 -10.75 4.69 9.59
C GLU A 93 -10.61 6.19 9.39
N LYS A 94 -10.86 6.99 10.43
CA LYS A 94 -10.67 8.42 10.36
C LYS A 94 -9.22 8.80 10.14
N PHE A 95 -8.33 8.11 10.81
CA PHE A 95 -6.89 8.30 10.64
C PHE A 95 -6.47 8.00 9.21
N LEU A 96 -6.97 6.90 8.65
CA LEU A 96 -6.67 6.51 7.28
C LEU A 96 -7.22 7.52 6.28
N GLU A 97 -8.42 8.06 6.51
CA GLU A 97 -8.95 9.12 5.67
C GLU A 97 -8.01 10.32 5.63
N THR A 98 -7.42 10.65 6.76
CA THR A 98 -6.47 11.76 6.84
C THR A 98 -5.18 11.46 6.10
N ILE A 99 -4.68 10.24 6.20
CA ILE A 99 -3.43 9.82 5.57
C ILE A 99 -3.61 9.63 4.07
N VAL A 100 -4.75 9.06 3.67
CA VAL A 100 -4.93 8.63 2.29
C VAL A 100 -5.50 9.70 1.39
N HIS A 101 -5.81 10.87 1.92
CA HIS A 101 -6.23 11.99 1.10
C HIS A 101 -5.06 12.47 0.25
N GLU A 102 -5.39 12.97 -0.93
CA GLU A 102 -4.41 13.51 -1.86
C GLU A 102 -3.54 14.54 -1.16
N GLY A 103 -2.25 14.44 -1.38
CA GLY A 103 -1.27 15.37 -0.81
C GLY A 103 -0.89 15.08 0.64
N ALA A 104 -1.36 13.99 1.19
CA ALA A 104 -1.01 13.62 2.56
C ALA A 104 0.39 13.02 2.65
#